data_16cce937d7e63e58fc400f4a004db3d4
#
_entry.id   16cce937d7e63e58fc400f4a004db3d4
#
_cell.length_a   1.000
_cell.length_b   1.000
_cell.length_c   1.000
_cell.angle_alpha   90.00
_cell.angle_beta   90.00
_cell.angle_gamma   90.00
#
_symmetry.space_group_name_H-M   'P 1'
#
loop_
_entity.id
_entity.type
_entity.pdbx_description
1 polymer ?
#
loop_
_entity_poly.entity_id
_entity_poly.type
_entity_poly.pdbx_seq_one_letter_code
_entity_poly.pdbx_strand_id
1 'polypeptide(L)'
;LSILKAHTAETTQLFSAALIPRYVFISSGLPADKDPGMAFVLVQHLAPDHKSLLSQLIGRYTRMQVLEVQDAMVVQANCVYIIAPNYDMRLRQGVLHLLEPAAPRGQRLPIDYFFQSLAQDQAELAIGIVLSGSGSDGARGVRAIKNAGGMVMAQNPTSCEFDGMPRSAIATGLVDYQLEPAQMP
;
A
#
# COMPACT_ATOMS: atom_id res chain seq x y z
N LEU A 1 10.69 8.98 11.85
CA LEU A 1 11.43 7.73 12.18
C LEU A 1 11.29 7.33 13.65
N SER A 2 11.16 8.29 14.58
CA SER A 2 11.04 7.99 16.02
C SER A 2 9.61 7.64 16.47
N ILE A 3 8.63 7.78 15.65
CA ILE A 3 7.21 7.72 16.04
C ILE A 3 6.61 6.33 15.88
N LEU A 4 7.09 5.54 14.92
CA LEU A 4 6.73 4.12 14.82
C LEU A 4 7.49 3.24 15.83
N LYS A 5 8.59 3.73 16.40
CA LYS A 5 9.34 3.02 17.47
C LYS A 5 8.75 3.18 18.88
N ALA A 6 7.80 4.07 19.08
CA ALA A 6 7.36 4.43 20.44
C ALA A 6 6.17 3.63 20.98
N HIS A 7 5.54 2.74 20.21
CA HIS A 7 4.40 1.98 20.71
C HIS A 7 4.44 0.52 20.31
N THR A 8 4.88 -0.28 21.27
CA THR A 8 4.63 -1.70 21.52
C THR A 8 4.96 -2.74 20.43
N ALA A 9 5.60 -3.80 20.87
CA ALA A 9 5.92 -5.04 20.13
C ALA A 9 4.70 -5.74 19.46
N GLU A 10 3.52 -5.19 19.59
CA GLU A 10 2.28 -5.74 19.02
C GLU A 10 1.83 -5.06 17.71
N THR A 11 2.46 -3.97 17.28
CA THR A 11 2.01 -3.19 16.11
C THR A 11 2.94 -3.30 14.91
N THR A 12 3.84 -4.25 14.89
CA THR A 12 4.69 -4.51 13.73
C THR A 12 3.91 -5.25 12.66
N GLN A 13 2.91 -4.61 12.10
CA GLN A 13 2.15 -5.13 10.97
C GLN A 13 2.60 -4.48 9.66
N LEU A 14 2.75 -5.32 8.70
CA LEU A 14 3.28 -5.25 7.36
C LEU A 14 2.49 -4.29 6.46
N PHE A 15 3.14 -3.28 5.90
CA PHE A 15 2.51 -2.32 5.03
C PHE A 15 2.98 -2.46 3.59
N SER A 16 2.07 -2.43 2.65
CA SER A 16 2.35 -2.13 1.25
C SER A 16 1.35 -1.09 0.76
N ALA A 17 1.84 -0.13 0.03
CA ALA A 17 1.05 0.96 -0.50
C ALA A 17 0.96 0.87 -2.03
N ALA A 18 -0.20 1.21 -2.57
CA ALA A 18 -0.43 1.30 -3.99
C ALA A 18 -1.02 2.65 -4.36
N LEU A 19 -0.77 3.09 -5.57
CA LEU A 19 -0.95 4.45 -6.01
C LEU A 19 -1.67 4.58 -7.33
N ILE A 20 -2.59 5.54 -7.38
CA ILE A 20 -3.34 5.95 -8.55
C ILE A 20 -2.86 7.34 -8.99
N PRO A 21 -2.70 7.61 -10.29
CA PRO A 21 -1.97 8.76 -10.80
C PRO A 21 -2.66 10.09 -10.59
N ARG A 22 -1.88 10.95 -10.27
CA ARG A 22 -1.83 12.25 -9.64
C ARG A 22 -1.42 12.15 -8.17
N TYR A 23 -0.84 10.98 -7.66
CA TYR A 23 -0.99 10.73 -6.23
C TYR A 23 0.04 9.75 -5.72
N VAL A 24 0.90 10.15 -4.87
CA VAL A 24 1.93 9.35 -4.23
C VAL A 24 1.82 9.46 -2.71
N PHE A 25 1.98 8.40 -2.02
CA PHE A 25 2.81 8.31 -0.83
C PHE A 25 2.22 7.76 0.45
N ILE A 26 2.88 6.82 1.09
CA ILE A 26 2.94 6.74 2.55
C ILE A 26 4.19 6.01 3.03
N SER A 27 5.06 6.74 3.69
CA SER A 27 5.77 6.32 4.89
C SER A 27 6.40 7.56 5.51
N SER A 28 6.38 7.71 6.81
CA SER A 28 6.99 8.77 7.65
C SER A 28 6.94 10.25 7.16
N GLY A 29 6.37 10.49 6.01
CA GLY A 29 6.24 11.79 5.39
C GLY A 29 5.07 11.83 4.44
N LEU A 30 3.83 11.54 4.91
CA LEU A 30 2.67 12.01 4.19
C LEU A 30 2.86 13.51 3.96
N PRO A 31 2.67 14.03 2.73
CA PRO A 31 2.81 15.44 2.48
C PRO A 31 2.00 16.18 3.54
N ALA A 32 2.65 17.13 4.22
CA ALA A 32 1.94 18.02 5.14
C ALA A 32 0.90 18.87 4.39
N ASP A 33 0.99 18.91 3.07
CA ASP A 33 0.08 19.59 2.19
C ASP A 33 -1.27 18.88 2.09
N LYS A 34 -2.33 19.70 2.10
CA LYS A 34 -3.71 19.23 1.96
C LYS A 34 -4.02 18.66 0.58
N ASP A 35 -3.27 19.06 -0.44
CA ASP A 35 -3.60 18.87 -1.84
C ASP A 35 -2.40 18.38 -2.68
N PRO A 36 -1.85 17.19 -2.41
CA PRO A 36 -0.83 16.62 -3.31
C PRO A 36 -1.40 16.30 -4.70
N GLY A 37 -2.71 16.44 -4.87
CA GLY A 37 -3.42 16.06 -6.08
C GLY A 37 -3.56 14.54 -6.24
N MET A 38 -3.37 13.73 -5.23
CA MET A 38 -3.17 12.28 -5.25
C MET A 38 -4.11 11.51 -4.32
N ALA A 39 -4.45 10.24 -4.60
CA ALA A 39 -5.10 9.29 -3.70
C ALA A 39 -4.10 8.23 -3.22
N PHE A 40 -4.24 7.78 -2.02
CA PHE A 40 -3.37 6.81 -1.38
C PHE A 40 -4.17 5.60 -0.99
N VAL A 41 -3.71 4.42 -1.37
CA VAL A 41 -4.39 3.19 -1.00
C VAL A 41 -3.43 2.30 -0.23
N LEU A 42 -3.77 2.02 1.03
CA LEU A 42 -3.00 1.13 1.89
C LEU A 42 -3.63 -0.25 1.87
N VAL A 43 -2.81 -1.21 1.45
CA VAL A 43 -3.15 -2.62 1.50
C VAL A 43 -2.21 -3.31 2.48
N GLN A 44 -2.77 -4.00 3.45
CA GLN A 44 -1.99 -4.73 4.45
C GLN A 44 -2.66 -6.04 4.85
N HIS A 45 -1.86 -6.96 5.36
CA HIS A 45 -2.35 -8.19 5.96
C HIS A 45 -2.90 -7.88 7.36
N LEU A 46 -4.21 -7.62 7.47
CA LEU A 46 -4.87 -7.35 8.74
C LEU A 46 -5.35 -8.65 9.41
N ALA A 47 -5.09 -8.76 10.71
CA ALA A 47 -5.79 -9.75 11.54
C ALA A 47 -7.25 -9.28 11.73
N PRO A 48 -8.25 -10.16 11.59
CA PRO A 48 -9.67 -9.77 11.61
C PRO A 48 -10.16 -9.26 12.97
N ASP A 49 -9.45 -9.62 14.03
CA ASP A 49 -9.91 -9.38 15.40
C ASP A 49 -9.50 -7.99 15.93
N HIS A 50 -8.75 -7.22 15.16
CA HIS A 50 -8.37 -5.86 15.53
C HIS A 50 -9.03 -4.86 14.59
N LYS A 51 -9.96 -4.07 15.11
CA LYS A 51 -10.36 -2.82 14.44
C LYS A 51 -9.08 -2.03 14.21
N SER A 52 -8.77 -1.78 12.96
CA SER A 52 -7.54 -1.08 12.60
C SER A 52 -7.53 0.32 13.24
N LEU A 53 -6.66 0.52 14.22
CA LEU A 53 -6.32 1.86 14.72
C LEU A 53 -5.55 2.68 13.67
N LEU A 54 -5.26 2.06 12.51
CA LEU A 54 -4.43 2.63 11.47
C LEU A 54 -5.01 3.93 10.90
N SER A 55 -6.33 3.98 10.68
CA SER A 55 -6.98 5.21 10.22
C SER A 55 -6.81 6.37 11.20
N GLN A 56 -6.92 6.09 12.49
CA GLN A 56 -6.69 7.09 13.53
C GLN A 56 -5.23 7.50 13.64
N LEU A 57 -4.31 6.53 13.50
CA LEU A 57 -2.87 6.80 13.52
C LEU A 57 -2.47 7.67 12.32
N ILE A 58 -2.84 7.28 11.13
CA ILE A 58 -2.50 8.02 9.90
C ILE A 58 -3.12 9.42 9.94
N GLY A 59 -4.37 9.55 10.36
CA GLY A 59 -5.04 10.84 10.47
C GLY A 59 -4.36 11.85 11.39
N ARG A 60 -3.42 11.42 12.26
CA ARG A 60 -2.61 12.34 13.09
C ARG A 60 -1.44 12.96 12.32
N TYR A 61 -1.04 12.35 11.19
CA TYR A 61 0.16 12.73 10.44
C TYR A 61 -0.13 13.33 9.06
N THR A 62 -1.39 13.33 8.65
CA THR A 62 -1.79 13.97 7.39
C THR A 62 -2.99 14.87 7.59
N ARG A 63 -3.11 15.87 6.71
CA ARG A 63 -4.31 16.71 6.61
C ARG A 63 -5.32 16.17 5.59
N MET A 64 -4.95 15.12 4.87
CA MET A 64 -5.86 14.44 3.94
C MET A 64 -6.94 13.69 4.70
N GLN A 65 -8.06 13.49 4.06
CA GLN A 65 -9.11 12.63 4.60
C GLN A 65 -8.67 11.18 4.59
N VAL A 66 -8.73 10.50 5.74
CA VAL A 66 -8.38 9.08 5.89
C VAL A 66 -9.66 8.27 6.04
N LEU A 67 -9.86 7.32 5.12
CA LEU A 67 -11.10 6.56 4.98
C LEU A 67 -10.79 5.05 5.04
N GLU A 68 -11.57 4.31 5.81
CA GLU A 68 -11.66 2.86 5.64
C GLU A 68 -12.56 2.56 4.44
N VAL A 69 -12.08 1.71 3.53
CA VAL A 69 -12.77 1.43 2.28
C VAL A 69 -14.09 0.70 2.53
N GLN A 70 -15.13 1.19 1.92
CA GLN A 70 -16.41 0.51 1.76
C GLN A 70 -16.55 0.04 0.31
N ASP A 71 -17.35 -0.99 0.08
CA ASP A 71 -17.56 -1.48 -1.28
C ASP A 71 -18.17 -0.41 -2.19
N ALA A 72 -17.73 -0.41 -3.46
CA ALA A 72 -18.12 0.57 -4.48
C ALA A 72 -17.74 2.04 -4.14
N MET A 73 -16.67 2.26 -3.38
CA MET A 73 -16.20 3.59 -3.04
C MET A 73 -15.43 4.22 -4.20
N VAL A 74 -15.88 5.38 -4.67
CA VAL A 74 -15.19 6.15 -5.72
C VAL A 74 -13.94 6.81 -5.16
N VAL A 75 -12.81 6.63 -5.86
CA VAL A 75 -11.54 7.20 -5.47
C VAL A 75 -11.51 8.70 -5.79
N GLN A 76 -11.14 9.48 -4.80
CA GLN A 76 -10.97 10.93 -4.93
C GLN A 76 -9.53 11.32 -4.62
N ALA A 77 -9.07 12.38 -5.26
CA ALA A 77 -7.78 12.99 -4.95
C ALA A 77 -7.71 13.47 -3.49
N ASN A 78 -6.50 13.53 -2.95
CA ASN A 78 -6.22 14.04 -1.60
C ASN A 78 -6.92 13.24 -0.47
N CYS A 79 -7.11 11.94 -0.73
CA CYS A 79 -7.67 11.00 0.22
C CYS A 79 -6.73 9.82 0.44
N VAL A 80 -6.76 9.28 1.64
CA VAL A 80 -6.08 8.04 2.02
C VAL A 80 -7.13 6.96 2.26
N TYR A 81 -7.03 5.87 1.53
CA TYR A 81 -7.92 4.72 1.61
C TYR A 81 -7.21 3.55 2.30
N ILE A 82 -7.85 2.96 3.29
CA ILE A 82 -7.30 1.82 4.03
C ILE A 82 -8.21 0.61 3.79
N ILE A 83 -7.61 -0.51 3.39
CA ILE A 83 -8.37 -1.74 3.18
C ILE A 83 -9.10 -2.16 4.46
N ALA A 84 -10.36 -2.55 4.33
CA ALA A 84 -11.13 -3.12 5.43
C ALA A 84 -10.59 -4.51 5.84
N PRO A 85 -10.61 -4.85 7.14
CA PRO A 85 -10.19 -6.17 7.59
C PRO A 85 -10.98 -7.31 6.92
N ASN A 86 -10.30 -8.42 6.64
CA ASN A 86 -10.88 -9.61 6.02
C ASN A 86 -11.41 -9.47 4.58
N TYR A 87 -11.05 -8.45 3.87
CA TYR A 87 -11.38 -8.30 2.47
C TYR A 87 -10.14 -8.35 1.59
N ASP A 88 -10.31 -8.83 0.36
CA ASP A 88 -9.47 -8.46 -0.76
C ASP A 88 -10.05 -7.19 -1.39
N MET A 89 -9.24 -6.43 -2.10
CA MET A 89 -9.66 -5.17 -2.70
C MET A 89 -9.16 -5.07 -4.13
N ARG A 90 -9.97 -4.52 -5.00
CA ARG A 90 -9.57 -4.17 -6.37
C ARG A 90 -10.01 -2.77 -6.74
N LEU A 91 -9.27 -2.17 -7.66
CA LEU A 91 -9.66 -0.95 -8.34
C LEU A 91 -10.22 -1.29 -9.72
N ARG A 92 -11.34 -0.67 -10.08
CA ARG A 92 -11.93 -0.77 -11.42
C ARG A 92 -12.65 0.53 -11.78
N GLN A 93 -12.25 1.15 -12.87
CA GLN A 93 -12.84 2.42 -13.37
C GLN A 93 -12.86 3.52 -12.29
N GLY A 94 -11.76 3.63 -11.51
CA GLY A 94 -11.65 4.59 -10.42
C GLY A 94 -12.50 4.28 -9.18
N VAL A 95 -13.05 3.05 -9.06
CA VAL A 95 -13.88 2.60 -7.94
C VAL A 95 -13.18 1.47 -7.20
N LEU A 96 -13.10 1.58 -5.88
CA LEU A 96 -12.63 0.51 -5.00
C LEU A 96 -13.76 -0.47 -4.70
N HIS A 97 -13.49 -1.75 -4.93
CA HIS A 97 -14.41 -2.84 -4.62
C HIS A 97 -13.81 -3.77 -3.58
N LEU A 98 -14.58 -4.09 -2.55
CA LEU A 98 -14.24 -5.10 -1.56
C LEU A 98 -14.76 -6.47 -2.01
N LEU A 99 -13.97 -7.50 -1.80
CA LEU A 99 -14.25 -8.87 -2.20
C LEU A 99 -13.99 -9.81 -1.03
N GLU A 100 -14.85 -10.80 -0.87
CA GLU A 100 -14.54 -11.89 0.05
C GLU A 100 -13.30 -12.64 -0.43
N PRO A 101 -12.33 -12.89 0.45
CA PRO A 101 -11.10 -13.56 0.07
C PRO A 101 -11.37 -14.98 -0.43
N ALA A 102 -10.89 -15.30 -1.61
CA ALA A 102 -11.04 -16.64 -2.22
C ALA A 102 -10.08 -17.68 -1.60
N ALA A 103 -8.98 -17.24 -0.97
CA ALA A 103 -7.96 -18.10 -0.39
C ALA A 103 -8.03 -18.12 1.15
N PRO A 104 -7.69 -19.25 1.80
CA PRO A 104 -7.59 -19.31 3.24
C PRO A 104 -6.46 -18.41 3.76
N ARG A 105 -6.50 -18.09 5.05
CA ARG A 105 -5.46 -17.30 5.72
C ARG A 105 -4.08 -17.94 5.52
N GLY A 106 -3.06 -17.08 5.36
CA GLY A 106 -1.68 -17.51 5.11
C GLY A 106 -1.37 -17.82 3.64
N GLN A 107 -2.39 -17.93 2.79
CA GLN A 107 -2.23 -18.09 1.34
C GLN A 107 -2.75 -16.87 0.54
N ARG A 108 -3.27 -15.87 1.22
CA ARG A 108 -3.80 -14.65 0.62
C ARG A 108 -2.66 -13.75 0.19
N LEU A 109 -2.81 -13.14 -0.98
CA LEU A 109 -1.87 -12.18 -1.55
C LEU A 109 -2.63 -10.89 -1.93
N PRO A 110 -3.18 -10.17 -0.93
CA PRO A 110 -4.02 -9.00 -1.18
C PRO A 110 -3.27 -7.87 -1.89
N ILE A 111 -1.97 -7.75 -1.69
CA ILE A 111 -1.15 -6.73 -2.33
C ILE A 111 -0.98 -7.06 -3.81
N ASP A 112 -0.62 -8.29 -4.14
CA ASP A 112 -0.53 -8.75 -5.54
C ASP A 112 -1.86 -8.56 -6.26
N TYR A 113 -2.97 -8.91 -5.60
CA TYR A 113 -4.31 -8.77 -6.16
C TYR A 113 -4.67 -7.31 -6.45
N PHE A 114 -4.40 -6.43 -5.48
CA PHE A 114 -4.66 -5.00 -5.65
C PHE A 114 -3.76 -4.38 -6.72
N PHE A 115 -2.46 -4.66 -6.71
CA PHE A 115 -1.51 -4.12 -7.69
C PHE A 115 -1.84 -4.55 -9.13
N GLN A 116 -2.33 -5.77 -9.33
CA GLN A 116 -2.78 -6.22 -10.64
C GLN A 116 -3.97 -5.42 -11.14
N SER A 117 -4.97 -5.17 -10.27
CA SER A 117 -6.12 -4.35 -10.63
C SER A 117 -5.76 -2.89 -10.85
N LEU A 118 -4.82 -2.35 -10.05
CA LEU A 118 -4.28 -1.02 -10.21
C LEU A 118 -3.60 -0.85 -11.58
N ALA A 119 -2.74 -1.81 -11.95
CA ALA A 119 -2.06 -1.81 -13.23
C ALA A 119 -3.04 -1.84 -14.42
N GLN A 120 -4.11 -2.61 -14.30
CA GLN A 120 -5.16 -2.70 -15.33
C GLN A 120 -5.98 -1.41 -15.45
N ASP A 121 -6.24 -0.73 -14.34
CA ASP A 121 -7.09 0.46 -14.30
C ASP A 121 -6.33 1.73 -14.66
N GLN A 122 -5.08 1.85 -14.21
CA GLN A 122 -4.33 3.09 -14.24
C GLN A 122 -3.12 3.08 -15.19
N ALA A 123 -2.75 1.93 -15.70
CA ALA A 123 -1.67 1.76 -16.67
C ALA A 123 -0.34 2.44 -16.23
N GLU A 124 0.24 3.29 -17.10
CA GLU A 124 1.48 4.03 -16.85
C GLU A 124 1.40 4.99 -15.67
N LEU A 125 0.20 5.27 -15.22
CA LEU A 125 -0.03 6.16 -14.11
C LEU A 125 -0.01 5.41 -12.76
N ALA A 126 0.07 4.10 -12.74
CA ALA A 126 0.14 3.31 -11.52
C ALA A 126 1.52 3.43 -10.84
N ILE A 127 1.52 3.67 -9.54
CA ILE A 127 2.73 3.61 -8.72
C ILE A 127 2.51 2.57 -7.61
N GLY A 128 3.39 1.59 -7.51
CA GLY A 128 3.38 0.59 -6.45
C GLY A 128 4.55 0.80 -5.49
N ILE A 129 4.29 0.74 -4.20
CA ILE A 129 5.34 0.80 -3.17
C ILE A 129 5.24 -0.45 -2.30
N VAL A 130 6.33 -1.21 -2.22
CA VAL A 130 6.46 -2.38 -1.35
C VAL A 130 7.28 -2.00 -0.13
N LEU A 131 6.64 -2.02 1.03
CA LEU A 131 7.25 -1.69 2.32
C LEU A 131 7.59 -2.96 3.12
N SER A 132 8.18 -2.76 4.30
CA SER A 132 8.56 -3.82 5.23
C SER A 132 7.44 -4.84 5.41
N GLY A 133 7.77 -6.11 5.21
CA GLY A 133 6.83 -7.21 5.28
C GLY A 133 7.48 -8.58 5.09
N SER A 134 6.90 -9.63 5.71
CA SER A 134 7.34 -11.00 5.55
C SER A 134 6.71 -11.64 4.30
N GLY A 135 7.42 -12.61 3.70
CA GLY A 135 6.92 -13.33 2.53
C GLY A 135 7.24 -12.64 1.21
N SER A 136 6.35 -12.80 0.22
CA SER A 136 6.60 -12.37 -1.18
C SER A 136 5.39 -11.66 -1.81
N ASP A 137 4.38 -11.30 -1.01
CA ASP A 137 3.22 -10.58 -1.53
C ASP A 137 3.64 -9.22 -2.11
N GLY A 138 3.06 -8.84 -3.23
CA GLY A 138 3.42 -7.67 -4.01
C GLY A 138 4.38 -7.94 -5.17
N ALA A 139 5.15 -9.03 -5.16
CA ALA A 139 6.15 -9.30 -6.21
C ALA A 139 5.53 -9.56 -7.59
N ARG A 140 4.37 -10.22 -7.66
CA ARG A 140 3.60 -10.39 -8.91
C ARG A 140 2.96 -9.07 -9.33
N GLY A 141 2.46 -8.32 -8.35
CA GLY A 141 1.88 -7.01 -8.58
C GLY A 141 2.90 -6.01 -9.14
N VAL A 142 4.15 -6.02 -8.66
CA VAL A 142 5.27 -5.27 -9.23
C VAL A 142 5.42 -5.55 -10.73
N ARG A 143 5.40 -6.82 -11.14
CA ARG A 143 5.46 -7.19 -12.57
C ARG A 143 4.28 -6.63 -13.36
N ALA A 144 3.08 -6.69 -12.79
CA ALA A 144 1.89 -6.17 -13.45
C ALA A 144 1.98 -4.66 -13.67
N ILE A 145 2.36 -3.89 -12.64
CA ILE A 145 2.54 -2.44 -12.73
C ILE A 145 3.62 -2.08 -13.77
N LYS A 146 4.76 -2.75 -13.74
CA LYS A 146 5.84 -2.48 -14.70
C LYS A 146 5.46 -2.85 -16.13
N ASN A 147 4.74 -3.94 -16.35
CA ASN A 147 4.24 -4.33 -17.67
C ASN A 147 3.21 -3.32 -18.23
N ALA A 148 2.51 -2.61 -17.35
CA ALA A 148 1.59 -1.54 -17.72
C ALA A 148 2.26 -0.17 -17.89
N GLY A 149 3.59 -0.08 -17.74
CA GLY A 149 4.37 1.16 -17.85
C GLY A 149 4.43 2.00 -16.58
N GLY A 150 3.89 1.50 -15.47
CA GLY A 150 3.88 2.19 -14.19
C GLY A 150 5.23 2.19 -13.46
N MET A 151 5.29 2.85 -12.32
CA MET A 151 6.48 2.99 -11.49
C MET A 151 6.40 2.12 -10.24
N VAL A 152 7.53 1.57 -9.80
CA VAL A 152 7.62 0.75 -8.59
C VAL A 152 8.76 1.19 -7.70
N MET A 153 8.46 1.34 -6.41
CA MET A 153 9.45 1.55 -5.36
C MET A 153 9.43 0.39 -4.36
N ALA A 154 10.57 0.11 -3.76
CA ALA A 154 10.67 -0.82 -2.65
C ALA A 154 11.46 -0.20 -1.51
N GLN A 155 11.07 -0.49 -0.29
CA GLN A 155 11.82 -0.09 0.88
C GLN A 155 13.20 -0.77 0.88
N ASN A 156 14.24 -0.01 1.19
CA ASN A 156 15.59 -0.57 1.33
C ASN A 156 15.57 -1.66 2.42
N PRO A 157 15.98 -2.91 2.09
CA PRO A 157 15.95 -4.02 3.03
C PRO A 157 16.68 -3.75 4.36
N THR A 158 17.74 -2.93 4.34
CA THR A 158 18.50 -2.58 5.55
C THR A 158 17.72 -1.72 6.54
N SER A 159 16.66 -1.04 6.08
CA SER A 159 15.78 -0.22 6.91
C SER A 159 14.48 -0.94 7.32
N CYS A 160 14.31 -2.20 6.88
CA CYS A 160 13.12 -2.98 7.18
C CYS A 160 13.24 -3.71 8.53
N GLU A 161 12.14 -3.84 9.25
CA GLU A 161 12.02 -4.80 10.33
C GLU A 161 11.85 -6.22 9.79
N PHE A 162 11.05 -6.36 8.71
CA PHE A 162 10.89 -7.59 7.94
C PHE A 162 11.18 -7.28 6.47
N ASP A 163 12.22 -7.88 5.92
CA ASP A 163 12.71 -7.54 4.58
C ASP A 163 12.23 -8.50 3.48
N GLY A 164 11.42 -9.50 3.80
CA GLY A 164 10.98 -10.54 2.86
C GLY A 164 10.26 -10.00 1.64
N MET A 165 9.25 -9.16 1.82
CA MET A 165 8.48 -8.55 0.73
C MET A 165 9.33 -7.59 -0.11
N PRO A 166 10.09 -6.62 0.47
CA PRO A 166 11.00 -5.78 -0.30
C PRO A 166 12.04 -6.56 -1.09
N ARG A 167 12.68 -7.58 -0.49
CA ARG A 167 13.62 -8.45 -1.21
C ARG A 167 12.97 -9.19 -2.37
N SER A 168 11.75 -9.71 -2.16
CA SER A 168 10.99 -10.41 -3.20
C SER A 168 10.62 -9.47 -4.36
N ALA A 169 10.25 -8.22 -4.05
CA ALA A 169 10.00 -7.21 -5.06
C ALA A 169 11.28 -6.85 -5.83
N ILE A 170 12.39 -6.59 -5.12
CA ILE A 170 13.70 -6.27 -5.73
C ILE A 170 14.22 -7.43 -6.58
N ALA A 171 14.04 -8.68 -6.15
CA ALA A 171 14.42 -9.87 -6.90
C ALA A 171 13.69 -10.02 -8.24
N THR A 172 12.61 -9.28 -8.48
CA THR A 172 11.97 -9.21 -9.80
C THR A 172 12.86 -8.53 -10.85
N GLY A 173 13.82 -7.70 -10.44
CA GLY A 173 14.63 -6.85 -11.31
C GLY A 173 13.89 -5.65 -11.91
N LEU A 174 12.68 -5.36 -11.42
CA LEU A 174 11.77 -4.37 -12.02
C LEU A 174 11.49 -3.15 -11.11
N VAL A 175 12.09 -3.10 -9.92
CA VAL A 175 11.97 -1.97 -9.00
C VAL A 175 12.78 -0.79 -9.52
N ASP A 176 12.15 0.38 -9.68
CA ASP A 176 12.79 1.59 -10.17
C ASP A 176 13.65 2.25 -9.07
N TYR A 177 13.15 2.25 -7.83
CA TYR A 177 13.83 2.91 -6.71
C TYR A 177 13.81 2.04 -5.46
N GLN A 178 14.97 1.94 -4.81
CA GLN A 178 15.13 1.32 -3.49
C GLN A 178 15.49 2.42 -2.50
N LEU A 179 14.56 2.80 -1.65
CA LEU A 179 14.69 3.96 -0.78
C LEU A 179 14.32 3.62 0.67
N GLU A 180 14.90 4.35 1.59
CA GLU A 180 14.34 4.39 2.94
C GLU A 180 12.98 5.11 2.91
N PRO A 181 12.02 4.73 3.77
CA PRO A 181 10.72 5.36 3.78
C PRO A 181 10.74 6.89 3.86
N ALA A 182 11.69 7.47 4.57
CA ALA A 182 11.84 8.93 4.70
C ALA A 182 12.37 9.63 3.43
N GLN A 183 12.83 8.87 2.44
CA GLN A 183 13.37 9.36 1.16
C GLN A 183 12.39 9.16 0.01
N MET A 184 11.31 8.43 0.25
CA MET A 184 10.26 8.26 -0.74
C MET A 184 9.48 9.57 -0.85
N PRO A 185 9.10 10.03 -2.05
CA PRO A 185 8.43 11.31 -2.25
C PRO A 185 7.06 11.39 -1.61
#